data_6d04530607b9c4eb03241698215251ed
#
_entry.id   6d04530607b9c4eb03241698215251ed
#
_cell.length_a   1.000
_cell.length_b   1.000
_cell.length_c   1.000
_cell.angle_alpha   90.00
_cell.angle_beta   90.00
_cell.angle_gamma   90.00
#
_symmetry.space_group_name_H-M   'P 1'
#
loop_
_entity.id
_entity.type
_entity.pdbx_description
1 polymer ?
#
loop_
_entity_poly.entity_id
_entity_poly.type
_entity_poly.pdbx_seq_one_letter_code
_entity_poly.pdbx_strand_id
1 'polypeptide(L)'
;VEKAMGARFGDAENPLLVSVRSGARASMPGMMDTVLNLGLNDVTVEALARRTGNERFAWDCYRRFVQMFGDVVLGLKPEKKDDVDPFEEIIERVKKARGVKNDTELTAGDLRGLVRDFKAAIKEKTGHGFEEDPRAQLWKAVGAVFGSWQNARAIAYRKLNRIPDDWGTAVNVQAMVFGNMGGDCGTGVAFTRDAATGEKRFYGEYLLNAQGEDVVA
;
A
#
# COMPACT_ATOMS: atom_id res chain seq x y z
N VAL A 1 -12.46 15.33 -2.54
CA VAL A 1 -11.80 14.68 -1.41
C VAL A 1 -11.16 15.73 -0.51
N GLU A 2 -10.24 16.57 -1.00
CA GLU A 2 -9.50 17.58 -0.20
C GLU A 2 -10.42 18.46 0.67
N LYS A 3 -11.49 19.03 0.08
CA LYS A 3 -12.46 19.86 0.82
C LYS A 3 -13.14 19.10 1.96
N ALA A 4 -13.46 17.82 1.75
CA ALA A 4 -14.14 16.99 2.74
C ALA A 4 -13.19 16.58 3.89
N MET A 5 -11.90 16.39 3.58
CA MET A 5 -10.88 15.97 4.54
C MET A 5 -10.18 17.15 5.24
N GLY A 6 -10.36 18.38 4.76
CA GLY A 6 -9.64 19.55 5.27
C GLY A 6 -8.12 19.46 5.09
N ALA A 7 -7.66 18.68 4.10
CA ALA A 7 -6.25 18.42 3.81
C ALA A 7 -6.01 18.50 2.29
N ARG A 8 -4.78 18.74 1.87
CA ARG A 8 -4.45 18.91 0.44
C ARG A 8 -3.44 17.85 -0.01
N PHE A 9 -3.66 17.33 -1.20
CA PHE A 9 -2.77 16.34 -1.80
C PHE A 9 -1.42 16.97 -2.17
N GLY A 10 -0.33 16.43 -1.60
CA GLY A 10 1.02 16.96 -1.77
C GLY A 10 1.35 18.22 -0.96
N ASP A 11 0.52 18.60 -0.01
CA ASP A 11 0.78 19.76 0.85
C ASP A 11 1.91 19.48 1.85
N ALA A 12 2.81 20.44 2.01
CA ALA A 12 3.99 20.33 2.86
C ALA A 12 3.71 20.45 4.37
N GLU A 13 2.50 20.86 4.76
CA GLU A 13 2.10 21.04 6.16
C GLU A 13 0.98 20.11 6.57
N ASN A 14 -0.02 19.91 5.69
CA ASN A 14 -1.18 19.06 5.94
C ASN A 14 -1.46 18.13 4.77
N PRO A 15 -0.59 17.15 4.51
CA PRO A 15 -0.71 16.26 3.37
C PRO A 15 -1.94 15.36 3.47
N LEU A 16 -2.76 15.37 2.42
CA LEU A 16 -3.76 14.34 2.19
C LEU A 16 -3.07 13.11 1.59
N LEU A 17 -3.21 11.96 2.22
CA LEU A 17 -2.79 10.69 1.63
C LEU A 17 -4.00 9.97 1.04
N VAL A 18 -3.80 9.35 -0.12
CA VAL A 18 -4.86 8.62 -0.81
C VAL A 18 -4.41 7.21 -1.18
N SER A 19 -5.38 6.33 -1.37
CA SER A 19 -5.20 5.04 -2.02
C SER A 19 -5.81 5.05 -3.41
N VAL A 20 -5.24 4.29 -4.32
CA VAL A 20 -5.77 4.00 -5.65
C VAL A 20 -6.12 2.52 -5.70
N ARG A 21 -7.39 2.23 -5.93
CA ARG A 21 -7.96 0.88 -5.87
C ARG A 21 -8.79 0.59 -7.12
N SER A 22 -8.85 -0.67 -7.51
CA SER A 22 -9.77 -1.11 -8.55
C SER A 22 -11.24 -0.99 -8.12
N GLY A 23 -12.12 -0.75 -9.08
CA GLY A 23 -13.56 -0.65 -8.89
C GLY A 23 -14.32 -1.44 -9.97
N ALA A 24 -13.97 -2.71 -10.16
CA ALA A 24 -14.60 -3.56 -11.14
C ALA A 24 -16.08 -3.80 -10.82
N ARG A 25 -16.91 -3.98 -11.86
CA ARG A 25 -18.33 -4.31 -11.74
C ARG A 25 -18.56 -5.63 -10.99
N ALA A 26 -17.69 -6.61 -11.19
CA ALA A 26 -17.68 -7.86 -10.43
C ALA A 26 -16.66 -7.78 -9.28
N SER A 27 -17.02 -8.34 -8.12
CA SER A 27 -16.08 -8.46 -7.00
C SER A 27 -14.97 -9.45 -7.36
N MET A 28 -13.73 -8.99 -7.31
CA MET A 28 -12.53 -9.78 -7.64
C MET A 28 -11.45 -9.57 -6.57
N PRO A 29 -11.69 -10.06 -5.34
CA PRO A 29 -10.82 -9.78 -4.20
C PRO A 29 -9.40 -10.33 -4.43
N GLY A 30 -8.37 -9.49 -4.21
CA GLY A 30 -6.97 -9.85 -4.39
C GLY A 30 -6.50 -10.02 -5.84
N MET A 31 -7.38 -9.82 -6.84
CA MET A 31 -7.03 -10.08 -8.24
C MET A 31 -6.36 -8.90 -8.93
N MET A 32 -6.75 -7.69 -8.56
CA MET A 32 -6.17 -6.45 -9.11
C MET A 32 -5.34 -5.73 -8.07
N ASP A 33 -4.48 -4.84 -8.55
CA ASP A 33 -3.55 -4.14 -7.70
C ASP A 33 -4.21 -2.97 -6.97
N THR A 34 -3.58 -2.59 -5.85
CA THR A 34 -3.90 -1.41 -5.04
C THR A 34 -2.59 -0.68 -4.76
N VAL A 35 -2.64 0.64 -4.72
CA VAL A 35 -1.51 1.46 -4.25
C VAL A 35 -1.99 2.32 -3.08
N LEU A 36 -1.29 2.23 -1.96
CA LEU A 36 -1.61 2.93 -0.71
C LEU A 36 -0.63 4.06 -0.45
N ASN A 37 -1.01 5.00 0.41
CA ASN A 37 -0.15 6.08 0.91
C ASN A 37 0.39 7.03 -0.18
N LEU A 38 -0.30 7.15 -1.32
CA LEU A 38 0.07 8.12 -2.36
C LEU A 38 0.01 9.55 -1.81
N GLY A 39 0.96 10.35 -2.25
CA GLY A 39 1.18 11.71 -1.80
C GLY A 39 2.35 11.85 -0.85
N LEU A 40 2.96 10.72 -0.42
CA LEU A 40 4.20 10.76 0.36
C LEU A 40 5.42 11.00 -0.55
N ASN A 41 6.27 11.88 -0.08
CA ASN A 41 7.60 12.17 -0.60
C ASN A 41 8.48 12.65 0.57
N ASP A 42 9.71 13.06 0.29
CA ASP A 42 10.65 13.49 1.34
C ASP A 42 10.18 14.70 2.15
N VAL A 43 9.29 15.53 1.60
CA VAL A 43 8.72 16.70 2.29
C VAL A 43 7.48 16.31 3.09
N THR A 44 6.56 15.59 2.47
CA THR A 44 5.25 15.28 3.07
C THR A 44 5.35 14.25 4.20
N VAL A 45 6.37 13.36 4.18
CA VAL A 45 6.61 12.42 5.30
C VAL A 45 6.97 13.14 6.58
N GLU A 46 7.77 14.20 6.50
CA GLU A 46 8.13 15.01 7.66
C GLU A 46 6.92 15.79 8.21
N ALA A 47 6.04 16.26 7.31
CA ALA A 47 4.78 16.88 7.72
C ALA A 47 3.87 15.88 8.44
N LEU A 48 3.75 14.66 7.91
CA LEU A 48 2.98 13.58 8.53
C LEU A 48 3.53 13.23 9.93
N ALA A 49 4.85 13.12 10.06
CA ALA A 49 5.52 12.85 11.34
C ALA A 49 5.22 13.93 12.39
N ARG A 50 5.33 15.22 12.01
CA ARG A 50 5.02 16.36 12.90
C ARG A 50 3.55 16.35 13.34
N ARG A 51 2.62 16.11 12.40
CA ARG A 51 1.18 16.16 12.67
C ARG A 51 0.68 15.03 13.55
N THR A 52 1.23 13.85 13.37
CA THR A 52 0.83 12.66 14.16
C THR A 52 1.60 12.53 15.48
N GLY A 53 2.71 13.26 15.63
CA GLY A 53 3.65 13.06 16.73
C GLY A 53 4.30 11.66 16.73
N ASN A 54 4.17 10.91 15.63
CA ASN A 54 4.65 9.54 15.50
C ASN A 54 5.54 9.39 14.26
N GLU A 55 6.83 9.68 14.44
CA GLU A 55 7.83 9.60 13.37
C GLU A 55 7.94 8.20 12.78
N ARG A 56 7.89 7.17 13.65
CA ARG A 56 7.95 5.78 13.19
C ARG A 56 6.80 5.44 12.25
N PHE A 57 5.58 5.81 12.61
CA PHE A 57 4.39 5.63 11.76
C PHE A 57 4.56 6.30 10.39
N ALA A 58 4.98 7.56 10.36
CA ALA A 58 5.14 8.30 9.11
C ALA A 58 6.16 7.65 8.18
N TRP A 59 7.33 7.24 8.72
CA TRP A 59 8.37 6.58 7.95
C TRP A 59 8.01 5.16 7.54
N ASP A 60 7.21 4.42 8.33
CA ASP A 60 6.69 3.11 7.92
C ASP A 60 5.69 3.25 6.76
N CYS A 61 4.79 4.23 6.82
CA CYS A 61 3.91 4.54 5.69
C CYS A 61 4.69 4.87 4.42
N TYR A 62 5.77 5.64 4.53
CA TYR A 62 6.59 5.99 3.38
C TYR A 62 7.39 4.80 2.86
N ARG A 63 7.98 4.00 3.72
CA ARG A 63 8.67 2.77 3.34
C ARG A 63 7.74 1.82 2.56
N ARG A 64 6.54 1.56 3.10
CA ARG A 64 5.52 0.73 2.45
C ARG A 64 5.09 1.32 1.10
N PHE A 65 4.93 2.64 1.02
CA PHE A 65 4.58 3.31 -0.23
C PHE A 65 5.66 3.15 -1.30
N VAL A 66 6.94 3.40 -0.99
CA VAL A 66 8.04 3.26 -1.94
C VAL A 66 8.17 1.82 -2.44
N GLN A 67 8.04 0.83 -1.54
CA GLN A 67 8.03 -0.59 -1.90
C GLN A 67 6.86 -0.90 -2.85
N MET A 68 5.63 -0.58 -2.43
CA MET A 68 4.43 -0.86 -3.22
C MET A 68 4.43 -0.15 -4.59
N PHE A 69 4.94 1.09 -4.64
CA PHE A 69 5.09 1.83 -5.89
C PHE A 69 6.12 1.15 -6.80
N GLY A 70 7.23 0.69 -6.26
CA GLY A 70 8.23 -0.10 -6.98
C GLY A 70 7.65 -1.40 -7.54
N ASP A 71 6.93 -2.14 -6.73
CA ASP A 71 6.35 -3.44 -7.09
C ASP A 71 5.23 -3.31 -8.13
N VAL A 72 4.28 -2.42 -7.87
CA VAL A 72 3.02 -2.33 -8.63
C VAL A 72 3.16 -1.38 -9.82
N VAL A 73 3.74 -0.20 -9.60
CA VAL A 73 3.76 0.86 -10.63
C VAL A 73 4.96 0.71 -11.55
N LEU A 74 6.10 0.32 -11.00
CA LEU A 74 7.34 0.15 -11.78
C LEU A 74 7.60 -1.31 -12.20
N GLY A 75 6.79 -2.26 -11.73
CA GLY A 75 6.86 -3.66 -12.11
C GLY A 75 8.13 -4.36 -11.61
N LEU A 76 8.67 -3.95 -10.47
CA LEU A 76 9.90 -4.53 -9.91
C LEU A 76 9.65 -5.81 -9.10
N LYS A 77 8.39 -6.13 -8.82
CA LYS A 77 8.03 -7.37 -8.15
C LYS A 77 8.40 -8.58 -9.02
N PRO A 78 9.10 -9.56 -8.47
CA PRO A 78 9.45 -10.76 -9.21
C PRO A 78 8.22 -11.52 -9.73
N GLU A 79 8.26 -11.97 -10.98
CA GLU A 79 7.19 -12.79 -11.56
C GLU A 79 7.27 -14.24 -11.09
N LYS A 80 8.48 -14.74 -10.86
CA LYS A 80 8.72 -16.13 -10.43
C LYS A 80 8.95 -16.19 -8.93
N LYS A 81 8.42 -17.24 -8.31
CA LYS A 81 8.52 -17.47 -6.86
C LYS A 81 9.97 -17.62 -6.36
N ASP A 82 10.87 -18.06 -7.23
CA ASP A 82 12.27 -18.30 -6.89
C ASP A 82 13.16 -17.06 -7.12
N ASP A 83 12.62 -16.00 -7.73
CA ASP A 83 13.35 -14.75 -7.91
C ASP A 83 13.29 -13.93 -6.62
N VAL A 84 14.41 -13.30 -6.29
CA VAL A 84 14.54 -12.51 -5.07
C VAL A 84 13.86 -11.16 -5.24
N ASP A 85 12.94 -10.83 -4.34
CA ASP A 85 12.37 -9.49 -4.24
C ASP A 85 13.44 -8.52 -3.70
N PRO A 86 13.81 -7.48 -4.46
CA PRO A 86 14.89 -6.58 -4.08
C PRO A 86 14.57 -5.79 -2.80
N PHE A 87 13.31 -5.51 -2.53
CA PHE A 87 12.90 -4.77 -1.34
C PHE A 87 12.92 -5.67 -0.10
N GLU A 88 12.43 -6.91 -0.23
CA GLU A 88 12.48 -7.88 0.87
C GLU A 88 13.92 -8.22 1.27
N GLU A 89 14.82 -8.35 0.30
CA GLU A 89 16.25 -8.57 0.58
C GLU A 89 16.84 -7.42 1.42
N ILE A 90 16.49 -6.18 1.08
CA ILE A 90 16.97 -5.00 1.81
C ILE A 90 16.38 -4.99 3.23
N ILE A 91 15.08 -5.30 3.40
CA ILE A 91 14.42 -5.37 4.71
C ILE A 91 15.09 -6.44 5.58
N GLU A 92 15.24 -7.66 5.06
CA GLU A 92 15.83 -8.77 5.81
C GLU A 92 17.28 -8.49 6.24
N ARG A 93 18.06 -7.83 5.37
CA ARG A 93 19.41 -7.38 5.72
C ARG A 93 19.41 -6.42 6.91
N VAL A 94 18.50 -5.45 6.93
CA VAL A 94 18.37 -4.48 8.04
C VAL A 94 17.89 -5.19 9.31
N LYS A 95 16.86 -6.05 9.24
CA LYS A 95 16.37 -6.83 10.37
C LYS A 95 17.47 -7.70 10.98
N LYS A 96 18.24 -8.39 10.15
CA LYS A 96 19.38 -9.20 10.59
C LYS A 96 20.47 -8.37 11.27
N ALA A 97 20.79 -7.21 10.72
CA ALA A 97 21.79 -6.30 11.32
C ALA A 97 21.33 -5.74 12.68
N ARG A 98 20.03 -5.57 12.88
CA ARG A 98 19.42 -5.11 14.14
C ARG A 98 19.11 -6.24 15.13
N GLY A 99 19.14 -7.50 14.70
CA GLY A 99 18.77 -8.65 15.54
C GLY A 99 17.26 -8.71 15.84
N VAL A 100 16.41 -8.12 14.98
CA VAL A 100 14.95 -8.12 15.12
C VAL A 100 14.31 -9.05 14.11
N LYS A 101 13.07 -9.50 14.38
CA LYS A 101 12.34 -10.43 13.51
C LYS A 101 11.22 -9.75 12.74
N ASN A 102 10.53 -8.79 13.35
CA ASN A 102 9.35 -8.16 12.79
C ASN A 102 9.62 -6.73 12.34
N ASP A 103 8.97 -6.29 11.29
CA ASP A 103 9.05 -4.91 10.79
C ASP A 103 8.60 -3.90 11.86
N THR A 104 7.69 -4.31 12.74
CA THR A 104 7.20 -3.48 13.85
C THR A 104 8.27 -3.12 14.88
N GLU A 105 9.37 -3.86 14.92
CA GLU A 105 10.51 -3.63 15.81
C GLU A 105 11.53 -2.64 15.25
N LEU A 106 11.41 -2.30 13.94
CA LEU A 106 12.29 -1.32 13.31
C LEU A 106 12.00 0.10 13.81
N THR A 107 13.05 0.85 14.09
CA THR A 107 12.97 2.24 14.53
C THR A 107 12.68 3.20 13.36
N ALA A 108 12.27 4.44 13.65
CA ALA A 108 12.11 5.49 12.64
C ALA A 108 13.40 5.70 11.82
N GLY A 109 14.57 5.63 12.47
CA GLY A 109 15.88 5.74 11.81
C GLY A 109 16.15 4.58 10.84
N ASP A 110 15.76 3.35 11.19
CA ASP A 110 15.89 2.18 10.32
C ASP A 110 14.97 2.32 9.08
N LEU A 111 13.72 2.74 9.30
CA LEU A 111 12.74 2.94 8.24
C LEU A 111 13.16 4.05 7.27
N ARG A 112 13.74 5.14 7.79
CA ARG A 112 14.35 6.20 6.97
C ARG A 112 15.51 5.66 6.12
N GLY A 113 16.34 4.79 6.70
CA GLY A 113 17.39 4.08 5.96
C GLY A 113 16.83 3.20 4.85
N LEU A 114 15.78 2.42 5.13
CA LEU A 114 15.10 1.57 4.16
C LEU A 114 14.53 2.37 2.99
N VAL A 115 13.86 3.51 3.24
CA VAL A 115 13.36 4.40 2.17
C VAL A 115 14.47 4.83 1.23
N ARG A 116 15.61 5.26 1.78
CA ARG A 116 16.78 5.65 0.99
C ARG A 116 17.30 4.49 0.14
N ASP A 117 17.43 3.31 0.74
CA ASP A 117 17.99 2.13 0.07
C ASP A 117 17.02 1.60 -1.00
N PHE A 118 15.70 1.67 -0.77
CA PHE A 118 14.66 1.35 -1.78
C PHE A 118 14.70 2.30 -2.98
N LYS A 119 14.82 3.60 -2.73
CA LYS A 119 14.97 4.58 -3.81
C LYS A 119 16.25 4.35 -4.63
N ALA A 120 17.33 3.94 -3.98
CA ALA A 120 18.57 3.56 -4.66
C ALA A 120 18.36 2.32 -5.54
N ALA A 121 17.70 1.28 -5.03
CA ALA A 121 17.39 0.07 -5.79
C ALA A 121 16.45 0.36 -6.98
N ILE A 122 15.44 1.22 -6.80
CA ILE A 122 14.58 1.68 -7.90
C ILE A 122 15.41 2.34 -8.98
N LYS A 123 16.30 3.28 -8.62
CA LYS A 123 17.17 3.97 -9.57
C LYS A 123 18.11 3.02 -10.32
N GLU A 124 18.68 2.06 -9.60
CA GLU A 124 19.55 1.05 -10.20
C GLU A 124 18.81 0.19 -11.23
N LYS A 125 17.61 -0.27 -10.88
CA LYS A 125 16.84 -1.18 -11.75
C LYS A 125 16.14 -0.49 -12.92
N THR A 126 15.71 0.76 -12.74
CA THR A 126 14.89 1.48 -13.76
C THR A 126 15.70 2.52 -14.54
N GLY A 127 16.88 2.92 -14.05
CA GLY A 127 17.64 4.06 -14.56
C GLY A 127 17.08 5.43 -14.15
N HIS A 128 15.95 5.48 -13.45
CA HIS A 128 15.27 6.71 -13.03
C HIS A 128 15.08 6.74 -11.52
N GLY A 129 15.08 7.97 -10.94
CA GLY A 129 14.77 8.15 -9.52
C GLY A 129 13.30 7.85 -9.20
N PHE A 130 13.04 7.64 -7.91
CA PHE A 130 11.66 7.54 -7.42
C PHE A 130 10.88 8.82 -7.74
N GLU A 131 9.60 8.69 -8.06
CA GLU A 131 8.74 9.81 -8.39
C GLU A 131 8.38 10.61 -7.14
N GLU A 132 8.81 11.86 -7.05
CA GLU A 132 8.57 12.73 -5.89
C GLU A 132 7.35 13.66 -6.10
N ASP A 133 6.88 13.86 -7.33
CA ASP A 133 5.68 14.66 -7.56
C ASP A 133 4.41 13.86 -7.25
N PRO A 134 3.60 14.27 -6.26
CA PRO A 134 2.40 13.55 -5.87
C PRO A 134 1.39 13.35 -7.00
N ARG A 135 1.27 14.33 -7.91
CA ARG A 135 0.34 14.21 -9.04
C ARG A 135 0.83 13.20 -10.06
N ALA A 136 2.12 13.19 -10.36
CA ALA A 136 2.71 12.18 -11.22
C ALA A 136 2.60 10.78 -10.60
N GLN A 137 2.84 10.64 -9.28
CA GLN A 137 2.60 9.40 -8.53
C GLN A 137 1.15 8.91 -8.74
N LEU A 138 0.18 9.80 -8.55
CA LEU A 138 -1.24 9.46 -8.68
C LEU A 138 -1.57 8.93 -10.07
N TRP A 139 -1.16 9.62 -11.12
CA TRP A 139 -1.47 9.19 -12.49
C TRP A 139 -0.77 7.90 -12.88
N LYS A 140 0.47 7.69 -12.45
CA LYS A 140 1.17 6.41 -12.64
C LYS A 140 0.46 5.26 -11.92
N ALA A 141 0.02 5.48 -10.67
CA ALA A 141 -0.72 4.47 -9.91
C ALA A 141 -2.09 4.16 -10.54
N VAL A 142 -2.82 5.18 -11.01
CA VAL A 142 -4.09 4.98 -11.75
C VAL A 142 -3.86 4.11 -12.99
N GLY A 143 -2.81 4.40 -13.76
CA GLY A 143 -2.43 3.59 -14.93
C GLY A 143 -2.11 2.14 -14.56
N ALA A 144 -1.33 1.92 -13.49
CA ALA A 144 -0.98 0.58 -13.02
C ALA A 144 -2.22 -0.22 -12.57
N VAL A 145 -3.16 0.42 -11.84
CA VAL A 145 -4.41 -0.24 -11.41
C VAL A 145 -5.29 -0.59 -12.61
N PHE A 146 -5.42 0.27 -13.63
CA PHE A 146 -6.10 -0.11 -14.87
C PHE A 146 -5.40 -1.29 -15.57
N GLY A 147 -4.06 -1.25 -15.65
CA GLY A 147 -3.25 -2.32 -16.24
C GLY A 147 -3.42 -3.66 -15.52
N SER A 148 -3.65 -3.64 -14.21
CA SER A 148 -3.80 -4.86 -13.40
C SER A 148 -5.02 -5.72 -13.77
N TRP A 149 -5.99 -5.18 -14.53
CA TRP A 149 -7.04 -5.97 -15.17
C TRP A 149 -6.47 -7.09 -16.05
N GLN A 150 -5.29 -6.88 -16.62
CA GLN A 150 -4.60 -7.84 -17.49
C GLN A 150 -3.58 -8.72 -16.76
N ASN A 151 -3.47 -8.62 -15.44
CA ASN A 151 -2.62 -9.53 -14.66
C ASN A 151 -3.07 -10.99 -14.83
N ALA A 152 -2.13 -11.93 -14.84
CA ALA A 152 -2.41 -13.35 -15.05
C ALA A 152 -3.45 -13.89 -14.06
N ARG A 153 -3.36 -13.50 -12.77
CA ARG A 153 -4.32 -13.88 -11.73
C ARG A 153 -5.73 -13.33 -12.01
N ALA A 154 -5.84 -12.08 -12.49
CA ALA A 154 -7.13 -11.47 -12.82
C ALA A 154 -7.77 -12.13 -14.03
N ILE A 155 -6.98 -12.46 -15.05
CA ILE A 155 -7.44 -13.20 -16.24
C ILE A 155 -7.94 -14.59 -15.85
N ALA A 156 -7.16 -15.34 -15.04
CA ALA A 156 -7.56 -16.67 -14.57
C ALA A 156 -8.85 -16.62 -13.77
N TYR A 157 -8.99 -15.66 -12.85
CA TYR A 157 -10.18 -15.47 -12.04
C TYR A 157 -11.41 -15.16 -12.91
N ARG A 158 -11.29 -14.28 -13.89
CA ARG A 158 -12.39 -13.93 -14.81
C ARG A 158 -12.85 -15.17 -15.59
N LYS A 159 -11.92 -15.96 -16.13
CA LYS A 159 -12.25 -17.20 -16.83
C LYS A 159 -13.02 -18.17 -15.96
N LEU A 160 -12.57 -18.41 -14.71
CA LEU A 160 -13.22 -19.31 -13.76
C LEU A 160 -14.62 -18.85 -13.36
N ASN A 161 -14.81 -17.54 -13.19
CA ASN A 161 -16.06 -16.95 -12.73
C ASN A 161 -16.97 -16.45 -13.88
N ARG A 162 -16.60 -16.72 -15.14
CA ARG A 162 -17.34 -16.30 -16.34
C ARG A 162 -17.61 -14.80 -16.40
N ILE A 163 -16.63 -14.01 -15.97
CA ILE A 163 -16.67 -12.53 -16.04
C ILE A 163 -16.16 -12.12 -17.41
N PRO A 164 -16.91 -11.32 -18.18
CA PRO A 164 -16.49 -10.87 -19.51
C PRO A 164 -15.24 -10.01 -19.47
N ASP A 165 -14.30 -10.26 -20.39
CA ASP A 165 -13.03 -9.53 -20.46
C ASP A 165 -13.18 -8.07 -20.87
N ASP A 166 -14.24 -7.74 -21.61
CA ASP A 166 -14.58 -6.41 -22.12
C ASP A 166 -15.19 -5.48 -21.06
N TRP A 167 -15.53 -5.99 -19.87
CA TRP A 167 -16.08 -5.13 -18.80
C TRP A 167 -15.07 -4.13 -18.26
N GLY A 168 -13.79 -4.48 -18.21
CA GLY A 168 -12.76 -3.63 -17.65
C GLY A 168 -12.96 -3.35 -16.15
N THR A 169 -12.24 -2.37 -15.66
CA THR A 169 -12.33 -1.90 -14.27
C THR A 169 -12.43 -0.37 -14.21
N ALA A 170 -13.09 0.15 -13.20
CA ALA A 170 -12.94 1.54 -12.78
C ALA A 170 -11.80 1.65 -11.76
N VAL A 171 -11.42 2.88 -11.47
CA VAL A 171 -10.43 3.20 -10.43
C VAL A 171 -11.06 4.13 -9.41
N ASN A 172 -10.91 3.80 -8.13
CA ASN A 172 -11.31 4.62 -6.99
C ASN A 172 -10.10 5.26 -6.35
N VAL A 173 -10.14 6.59 -6.22
CA VAL A 173 -9.17 7.36 -5.42
C VAL A 173 -9.83 7.72 -4.11
N GLN A 174 -9.30 7.21 -3.00
CA GLN A 174 -9.92 7.27 -1.68
C GLN A 174 -8.95 7.82 -0.65
N ALA A 175 -9.44 8.71 0.25
CA ALA A 175 -8.64 9.16 1.38
C ALA A 175 -8.22 7.97 2.27
N MET A 176 -6.97 7.99 2.73
CA MET A 176 -6.47 6.99 3.67
C MET A 176 -7.07 7.19 5.06
N VAL A 177 -7.37 6.07 5.71
CA VAL A 177 -7.68 5.98 7.14
C VAL A 177 -6.69 4.98 7.74
N PHE A 178 -6.10 5.34 8.88
CA PHE A 178 -4.96 4.60 9.43
C PHE A 178 -5.34 3.85 10.71
N GLY A 179 -5.21 2.54 10.69
CA GLY A 179 -5.35 1.68 11.86
C GLY A 179 -4.03 1.43 12.61
N ASN A 180 -2.92 2.03 12.16
CA ASN A 180 -1.57 1.84 12.68
C ASN A 180 -0.91 3.13 13.18
N MET A 181 -1.70 4.13 13.59
CA MET A 181 -1.17 5.39 14.15
C MET A 181 -0.72 5.25 15.61
N GLY A 182 -1.21 4.25 16.32
CA GLY A 182 -0.92 4.04 17.73
C GLY A 182 -1.72 2.89 18.34
N GLY A 183 -1.54 2.65 19.62
CA GLY A 183 -2.20 1.55 20.34
C GLY A 183 -3.71 1.71 20.55
N ASP A 184 -4.27 2.87 20.25
CA ASP A 184 -5.70 3.19 20.26
C ASP A 184 -6.38 3.10 18.88
N CYS A 185 -5.60 2.70 17.87
CA CYS A 185 -6.07 2.51 16.50
C CYS A 185 -6.09 1.01 16.16
N GLY A 186 -6.89 0.64 15.18
CA GLY A 186 -6.95 -0.75 14.70
C GLY A 186 -7.58 -0.87 13.33
N THR A 187 -7.38 -2.03 12.72
CA THR A 187 -8.01 -2.41 11.45
C THR A 187 -8.65 -3.79 11.61
N GLY A 188 -9.80 -4.00 11.00
CA GLY A 188 -10.51 -5.26 11.07
C GLY A 188 -11.25 -5.60 9.80
N VAL A 189 -11.66 -6.86 9.72
CA VAL A 189 -12.57 -7.40 8.70
C VAL A 189 -13.81 -7.89 9.40
N ALA A 190 -14.97 -7.47 8.91
CA ALA A 190 -16.23 -7.83 9.51
C ALA A 190 -17.27 -8.25 8.45
N PHE A 191 -18.11 -9.20 8.84
CA PHE A 191 -19.18 -9.74 8.03
C PHE A 191 -20.52 -9.51 8.73
N THR A 192 -21.55 -9.25 7.96
CA THR A 192 -22.92 -9.12 8.47
C THR A 192 -23.58 -10.45 8.77
N ARG A 193 -22.91 -11.56 8.40
CA ARG A 193 -23.31 -12.93 8.69
C ARG A 193 -22.06 -13.73 9.06
N ASP A 194 -22.24 -14.71 9.92
CA ASP A 194 -21.23 -15.72 10.21
C ASP A 194 -20.93 -16.51 8.93
N ALA A 195 -19.66 -16.50 8.51
CA ALA A 195 -19.22 -17.11 7.26
C ALA A 195 -19.31 -18.64 7.28
N ALA A 196 -19.25 -19.27 8.46
CA ALA A 196 -19.29 -20.72 8.62
C ALA A 196 -20.72 -21.27 8.70
N THR A 197 -21.63 -20.54 9.41
CA THR A 197 -23.00 -21.02 9.70
C THR A 197 -24.07 -20.35 8.87
N GLY A 198 -23.80 -19.17 8.28
CA GLY A 198 -24.79 -18.32 7.60
C GLY A 198 -25.71 -17.56 8.53
N GLU A 199 -25.58 -17.72 9.86
CA GLU A 199 -26.38 -17.02 10.85
C GLU A 199 -26.24 -15.50 10.71
N LYS A 200 -27.36 -14.79 10.83
CA LYS A 200 -27.37 -13.32 10.77
C LYS A 200 -26.89 -12.74 12.11
N ARG A 201 -25.60 -12.79 12.31
CA ARG A 201 -24.92 -12.09 13.41
C ARG A 201 -23.65 -11.41 12.88
N PHE A 202 -23.29 -10.32 13.53
CA PHE A 202 -22.05 -9.62 13.25
C PHE A 202 -20.87 -10.53 13.65
N TYR A 203 -19.96 -10.78 12.73
CA TYR A 203 -18.80 -11.65 12.92
C TYR A 203 -17.58 -10.98 12.30
N GLY A 204 -16.44 -11.04 12.96
CA GLY A 204 -15.21 -10.45 12.42
C GLY A 204 -14.07 -10.54 13.41
N GLU A 205 -12.92 -10.10 12.95
CA GLU A 205 -11.69 -9.99 13.70
C GLU A 205 -11.01 -8.64 13.44
N TYR A 206 -10.15 -8.22 14.35
CA TYR A 206 -9.40 -6.99 14.23
C TYR A 206 -8.02 -7.13 14.87
N LEU A 207 -7.09 -6.31 14.39
CA LEU A 207 -5.76 -6.15 14.95
C LEU A 207 -5.57 -4.69 15.40
N LEU A 208 -5.02 -4.51 16.60
CA LEU A 208 -4.61 -3.19 17.08
C LEU A 208 -3.32 -2.76 16.40
N ASN A 209 -3.20 -1.46 16.15
CA ASN A 209 -2.03 -0.84 15.55
C ASN A 209 -1.59 -1.52 14.23
N ALA A 210 -2.56 -1.82 13.35
CA ALA A 210 -2.36 -2.57 12.12
C ALA A 210 -2.97 -1.86 10.90
N GLN A 211 -2.39 -2.07 9.73
CA GLN A 211 -3.00 -1.71 8.44
C GLN A 211 -3.88 -2.84 7.91
N GLY A 212 -4.68 -2.56 6.86
CA GLY A 212 -5.58 -3.53 6.26
C GLY A 212 -4.87 -4.77 5.71
N GLU A 213 -3.68 -4.62 5.18
CA GLU A 213 -2.85 -5.72 4.67
C GLU A 213 -2.36 -6.66 5.77
N ASP A 214 -2.16 -6.15 6.99
CA ASP A 214 -1.72 -6.96 8.14
C ASP A 214 -2.84 -7.89 8.66
N VAL A 215 -4.12 -7.56 8.36
CA VAL A 215 -5.29 -8.36 8.78
C VAL A 215 -5.61 -9.50 7.82
N VAL A 216 -5.22 -9.38 6.55
CA VAL A 216 -5.55 -10.34 5.48
C VAL A 216 -4.33 -11.12 4.98
N ALA A 217 -3.20 -11.02 5.66
CA ALA A 217 -1.95 -11.71 5.35
C ALA A 217 -2.00 -13.19 5.74
#